data_46c89a5aefde198642f2978c88425df9
#
_entry.id   46c89a5aefde198642f2978c88425df9
#
_cell.length_a   1.000
_cell.length_b   1.000
_cell.length_c   1.000
_cell.angle_alpha   90.00
_cell.angle_beta   90.00
_cell.angle_gamma   90.00
#
_symmetry.space_group_name_H-M   'P 1'
#
loop_
_entity.id
_entity.type
_entity.pdbx_description
1 polymer ?
#
loop_
_entity_poly.entity_id
_entity_poly.type
_entity_poly.pdbx_seq_one_letter_code
_entity_poly.pdbx_strand_id
1 'polypeptide(L)'
;MSNNETIYNKRMKVADLVASDNSLLSILQRLDIKLGFGEATISEICSRYNISEELFIIICNIYSFKEYQPHIDRLDKNDIKNITTYLRASHRYYTTMCFPAIHEGIHTLVKNIDNISQKLIDKFYDDYDNEIINHFRYEEEVVFPYIEKLMDNNCPNDTKYSIGQFEENHSNINEKLNDLKNIIAKYLDEQYSSPQRFELLNTIYCVENDLRKHSLIENKLLIPLVEKLENSHE
;
A
#
# COMPACT_ATOMS: atom_id res chain seq x y z
N MET A 1 23.73 10.78 14.35
CA MET A 1 23.97 10.37 12.96
C MET A 1 23.40 8.97 12.85
N SER A 2 22.15 8.81 12.40
CA SER A 2 21.57 7.49 12.19
C SER A 2 22.10 6.99 10.86
N ASN A 3 22.88 5.92 10.87
CA ASN A 3 23.24 5.20 9.68
C ASN A 3 21.97 4.65 9.04
N ASN A 4 21.51 5.30 7.98
CA ASN A 4 20.52 4.73 7.05
C ASN A 4 21.24 3.68 6.18
N GLU A 5 21.78 2.65 6.82
CA GLU A 5 22.32 1.53 6.07
C GLU A 5 21.14 0.81 5.42
N THR A 6 21.17 0.78 4.10
CA THR A 6 20.29 -0.04 3.30
C THR A 6 20.54 -1.49 3.70
N ILE A 7 19.64 -2.10 4.47
CA ILE A 7 19.85 -3.45 5.03
C ILE A 7 19.79 -4.48 3.90
N TYR A 8 18.88 -4.28 2.93
CA TYR A 8 18.86 -5.10 1.71
C TYR A 8 19.77 -4.51 0.63
N ASN A 9 20.38 -5.38 -0.14
CA ASN A 9 21.27 -4.99 -1.24
C ASN A 9 21.07 -5.90 -2.47
N LYS A 10 21.45 -5.42 -3.63
CA LYS A 10 21.22 -6.04 -4.92
C LYS A 10 21.84 -7.44 -5.12
N ARG A 11 22.82 -7.82 -4.29
CA ARG A 11 23.49 -9.14 -4.38
C ARG A 11 22.77 -10.22 -3.57
N MET A 12 21.80 -9.83 -2.71
CA MET A 12 21.01 -10.80 -1.95
C MET A 12 20.12 -11.62 -2.89
N LYS A 13 19.94 -12.89 -2.56
CA LYS A 13 18.96 -13.73 -3.25
C LYS A 13 17.56 -13.35 -2.87
N VAL A 14 16.63 -13.36 -3.83
CA VAL A 14 15.23 -13.05 -3.56
C VAL A 14 14.59 -14.08 -2.60
N ALA A 15 15.06 -15.34 -2.66
CA ALA A 15 14.62 -16.37 -1.71
C ALA A 15 14.98 -16.02 -0.25
N ASP A 16 16.21 -15.52 0.00
CA ASP A 16 16.65 -15.11 1.33
C ASP A 16 15.91 -13.86 1.80
N LEU A 17 15.63 -12.93 0.89
CA LEU A 17 14.84 -11.72 1.15
C LEU A 17 13.45 -12.11 1.66
N VAL A 18 12.72 -12.96 0.95
CA VAL A 18 11.38 -13.42 1.34
C VAL A 18 11.41 -14.27 2.62
N ALA A 19 12.46 -15.06 2.82
CA ALA A 19 12.63 -15.83 4.06
C ALA A 19 12.87 -14.94 5.29
N SER A 20 13.49 -13.76 5.10
CA SER A 20 13.70 -12.80 6.18
C SER A 20 12.42 -12.02 6.56
N ASP A 21 11.56 -11.76 5.57
CA ASP A 21 10.28 -11.08 5.75
C ASP A 21 9.27 -11.55 4.68
N ASN A 22 8.32 -12.38 5.08
CA ASN A 22 7.32 -12.95 4.16
C ASN A 22 6.33 -11.90 3.62
N SER A 23 6.22 -10.72 4.23
CA SER A 23 5.39 -9.62 3.71
C SER A 23 5.88 -9.13 2.34
N LEU A 24 7.16 -9.37 2.01
CA LEU A 24 7.77 -9.03 0.73
C LEU A 24 7.21 -9.84 -0.46
N LEU A 25 6.51 -10.96 -0.20
CA LEU A 25 5.77 -11.68 -1.24
C LEU A 25 4.71 -10.77 -1.91
N SER A 26 4.10 -9.88 -1.16
CA SER A 26 3.13 -8.92 -1.70
C SER A 26 3.76 -7.95 -2.69
N ILE A 27 5.03 -7.55 -2.48
CA ILE A 27 5.78 -6.71 -3.41
C ILE A 27 6.04 -7.45 -4.71
N LEU A 28 6.50 -8.71 -4.61
CA LEU A 28 6.76 -9.54 -5.81
C LEU A 28 5.48 -9.68 -6.64
N GLN A 29 4.35 -9.96 -6.00
CA GLN A 29 3.07 -10.10 -6.67
C GLN A 29 2.63 -8.80 -7.38
N ARG A 30 2.77 -7.64 -6.74
CA ARG A 30 2.38 -6.34 -7.30
C ARG A 30 3.27 -5.87 -8.43
N LEU A 31 4.53 -6.28 -8.42
CA LEU A 31 5.48 -6.04 -9.51
C LEU A 31 5.44 -7.13 -10.59
N ASP A 32 4.45 -8.03 -10.53
CA ASP A 32 4.26 -9.17 -11.44
C ASP A 32 5.48 -10.13 -11.49
N ILE A 33 6.31 -10.16 -10.45
CA ILE A 33 7.45 -11.05 -10.33
C ILE A 33 6.94 -12.44 -10.00
N LYS A 34 7.15 -13.38 -10.92
CA LYS A 34 6.65 -14.76 -10.77
C LYS A 34 7.50 -15.55 -9.77
N LEU A 35 6.83 -16.41 -9.00
CA LEU A 35 7.52 -17.41 -8.19
C LEU A 35 8.27 -18.41 -9.08
N GLY A 36 9.23 -19.12 -8.48
CA GLY A 36 10.12 -20.02 -9.23
C GLY A 36 11.41 -19.33 -9.70
N PHE A 37 11.78 -18.23 -9.04
CA PHE A 37 12.99 -17.46 -9.32
C PHE A 37 14.30 -18.18 -8.93
N GLY A 38 14.22 -19.34 -8.22
CA GLY A 38 15.39 -20.12 -7.82
C GLY A 38 16.36 -19.32 -6.95
N GLU A 39 17.63 -19.37 -7.31
CA GLU A 39 18.74 -18.71 -6.63
C GLU A 39 19.00 -17.26 -7.13
N ALA A 40 18.07 -16.70 -7.91
CA ALA A 40 18.28 -15.40 -8.53
C ALA A 40 18.45 -14.29 -7.47
N THR A 41 19.40 -13.40 -7.71
CA THR A 41 19.65 -12.20 -6.92
C THR A 41 18.61 -11.12 -7.22
N ILE A 42 18.51 -10.12 -6.35
CA ILE A 42 17.69 -8.92 -6.58
C ILE A 42 18.05 -8.28 -7.92
N SER A 43 19.36 -8.12 -8.21
CA SER A 43 19.82 -7.53 -9.46
C SER A 43 19.34 -8.31 -10.71
N GLU A 44 19.41 -9.64 -10.67
CA GLU A 44 18.96 -10.48 -11.79
C GLU A 44 17.45 -10.42 -11.99
N ILE A 45 16.68 -10.39 -10.90
CA ILE A 45 15.22 -10.23 -10.97
C ILE A 45 14.85 -8.84 -11.47
N CYS A 46 15.44 -7.78 -10.94
CA CYS A 46 15.17 -6.41 -11.39
C CYS A 46 15.48 -6.26 -12.89
N SER A 47 16.60 -6.81 -13.37
CA SER A 47 16.93 -6.82 -14.80
C SER A 47 15.91 -7.58 -15.64
N ARG A 48 15.46 -8.76 -15.18
CA ARG A 48 14.47 -9.61 -15.88
C ARG A 48 13.11 -8.93 -16.06
N TYR A 49 12.68 -8.16 -15.04
CA TYR A 49 11.37 -7.50 -15.03
C TYR A 49 11.43 -6.02 -15.37
N ASN A 50 12.60 -5.51 -15.76
CA ASN A 50 12.84 -4.10 -16.08
C ASN A 50 12.41 -3.14 -14.95
N ILE A 51 12.79 -3.47 -13.73
CA ILE A 51 12.54 -2.71 -12.51
C ILE A 51 13.87 -2.11 -12.05
N SER A 52 13.87 -0.86 -11.60
CA SER A 52 15.03 -0.23 -10.97
C SER A 52 15.44 -1.01 -9.71
N GLU A 53 16.72 -1.41 -9.63
CA GLU A 53 17.27 -2.07 -8.43
C GLU A 53 17.11 -1.17 -7.19
N GLU A 54 17.33 0.12 -7.34
CA GLU A 54 17.23 1.11 -6.27
C GLU A 54 15.79 1.18 -5.76
N LEU A 55 14.81 1.35 -6.65
CA LEU A 55 13.40 1.40 -6.29
C LEU A 55 12.95 0.12 -5.59
N PHE A 56 13.30 -1.05 -6.13
CA PHE A 56 12.93 -2.35 -5.53
C PHE A 56 13.46 -2.47 -4.09
N ILE A 57 14.74 -2.13 -3.89
CA ILE A 57 15.39 -2.18 -2.57
C ILE A 57 14.73 -1.17 -1.60
N ILE A 58 14.42 0.04 -2.06
CA ILE A 58 13.75 1.05 -1.24
C ILE A 58 12.37 0.55 -0.79
N ILE A 59 11.56 0.00 -1.70
CA ILE A 59 10.23 -0.54 -1.36
C ILE A 59 10.38 -1.69 -0.35
N CYS A 60 11.30 -2.63 -0.57
CA CYS A 60 11.55 -3.72 0.38
C CYS A 60 11.96 -3.21 1.77
N ASN A 61 12.81 -2.19 1.83
CA ASN A 61 13.22 -1.61 3.11
C ASN A 61 12.07 -0.89 3.82
N ILE A 62 11.17 -0.18 3.11
CA ILE A 62 9.95 0.42 3.67
C ILE A 62 9.06 -0.67 4.29
N TYR A 63 9.00 -1.84 3.67
CA TYR A 63 8.20 -2.95 4.17
C TYR A 63 8.78 -3.57 5.44
N SER A 64 10.08 -3.76 5.51
CA SER A 64 10.71 -4.52 6.57
C SER A 64 11.19 -3.67 7.75
N PHE A 65 11.48 -2.38 7.54
CA PHE A 65 12.11 -1.55 8.57
C PHE A 65 11.30 -0.29 8.86
N LYS A 66 10.68 -0.25 10.03
CA LYS A 66 9.76 0.82 10.46
C LYS A 66 10.40 2.22 10.44
N GLU A 67 11.67 2.30 10.80
CA GLU A 67 12.41 3.57 10.92
C GLU A 67 13.17 3.93 9.63
N TYR A 68 12.99 3.14 8.56
CA TYR A 68 13.68 3.41 7.31
C TYR A 68 13.21 4.73 6.68
N GLN A 69 14.18 5.56 6.32
CA GLN A 69 13.97 6.80 5.58
C GLN A 69 14.56 6.65 4.18
N PRO A 70 13.74 6.62 3.13
CA PRO A 70 14.23 6.44 1.77
C PRO A 70 15.02 7.66 1.28
N HIS A 71 16.10 7.40 0.56
CA HIS A 71 16.82 8.41 -0.23
C HIS A 71 16.37 8.29 -1.68
N ILE A 72 15.72 9.32 -2.21
CA ILE A 72 15.12 9.32 -3.54
C ILE A 72 15.99 10.01 -4.61
N ASP A 73 17.20 10.43 -4.26
CA ASP A 73 18.05 11.23 -5.16
C ASP A 73 18.53 10.45 -6.40
N ARG A 74 18.50 9.11 -6.34
CA ARG A 74 18.87 8.22 -7.43
C ARG A 74 17.69 7.71 -8.24
N LEU A 75 16.46 8.01 -7.82
CA LEU A 75 15.26 7.66 -8.55
C LEU A 75 15.02 8.69 -9.66
N ASP A 76 14.51 8.21 -10.77
CA ASP A 76 14.25 9.02 -11.95
C ASP A 76 12.78 8.99 -12.40
N LYS A 77 12.50 9.58 -13.56
CA LYS A 77 11.18 9.63 -14.18
C LYS A 77 10.58 8.24 -14.45
N ASN A 78 11.42 7.23 -14.77
CA ASN A 78 10.93 5.87 -15.03
C ASN A 78 10.47 5.21 -13.74
N ASP A 79 11.09 5.56 -12.60
CA ASP A 79 10.68 5.06 -11.29
C ASP A 79 9.28 5.56 -10.90
N ILE A 80 8.88 6.77 -11.27
CA ILE A 80 7.52 7.29 -11.08
C ILE A 80 6.50 6.35 -11.73
N LYS A 81 6.75 5.93 -12.98
CA LYS A 81 5.90 4.98 -13.69
C LYS A 81 5.83 3.62 -12.99
N ASN A 82 6.95 3.12 -12.49
CA ASN A 82 6.99 1.86 -11.76
C ASN A 82 6.24 1.95 -10.43
N ILE A 83 6.36 3.08 -9.72
CA ILE A 83 5.62 3.35 -8.47
C ILE A 83 4.11 3.38 -8.74
N THR A 84 3.65 4.15 -9.73
CA THR A 84 2.22 4.22 -10.08
C THR A 84 1.67 2.86 -10.50
N THR A 85 2.44 2.06 -11.24
CA THR A 85 2.07 0.69 -11.62
C THR A 85 1.92 -0.20 -10.38
N TYR A 86 2.85 -0.10 -9.42
CA TYR A 86 2.82 -0.82 -8.15
C TYR A 86 1.61 -0.42 -7.30
N LEU A 87 1.31 0.88 -7.18
CA LEU A 87 0.17 1.38 -6.41
C LEU A 87 -1.17 0.92 -7.03
N ARG A 88 -1.32 0.99 -8.34
CA ARG A 88 -2.48 0.42 -9.06
C ARG A 88 -2.66 -1.08 -8.84
N ALA A 89 -1.56 -1.83 -8.82
CA ALA A 89 -1.61 -3.25 -8.51
C ALA A 89 -2.02 -3.49 -7.04
N SER A 90 -1.62 -2.60 -6.13
CA SER A 90 -2.04 -2.61 -4.73
C SER A 90 -3.54 -2.36 -4.59
N HIS A 91 -4.10 -1.35 -5.27
CA HIS A 91 -5.55 -1.07 -5.27
C HIS A 91 -6.35 -2.29 -5.74
N ARG A 92 -5.93 -2.93 -6.84
CA ARG A 92 -6.58 -4.16 -7.31
C ARG A 92 -6.51 -5.27 -6.27
N TYR A 93 -5.36 -5.47 -5.63
CA TYR A 93 -5.20 -6.47 -4.59
C TYR A 93 -6.13 -6.20 -3.39
N TYR A 94 -6.21 -4.97 -2.91
CA TYR A 94 -7.11 -4.62 -1.82
C TYR A 94 -8.57 -4.85 -2.18
N THR A 95 -9.00 -4.35 -3.32
CA THR A 95 -10.41 -4.40 -3.73
C THR A 95 -10.88 -5.80 -4.14
N THR A 96 -9.98 -6.66 -4.67
CA THR A 96 -10.37 -7.99 -5.16
C THR A 96 -10.07 -9.11 -4.17
N MET A 97 -9.18 -8.91 -3.20
CA MET A 97 -8.77 -9.97 -2.26
C MET A 97 -9.01 -9.57 -0.81
N CYS A 98 -8.50 -8.42 -0.37
CA CYS A 98 -8.47 -8.08 1.05
C CYS A 98 -9.86 -7.67 1.58
N PHE A 99 -10.52 -6.72 0.92
CA PHE A 99 -11.82 -6.22 1.38
C PHE A 99 -12.92 -7.28 1.27
N PRO A 100 -13.00 -8.09 0.20
CA PRO A 100 -13.93 -9.23 0.20
C PRO A 100 -13.68 -10.23 1.33
N ALA A 101 -12.42 -10.50 1.70
CA ALA A 101 -12.11 -11.39 2.82
C ALA A 101 -12.53 -10.80 4.18
N ILE A 102 -12.32 -9.48 4.39
CA ILE A 102 -12.80 -8.78 5.59
C ILE A 102 -14.34 -8.80 5.63
N HIS A 103 -14.99 -8.49 4.52
CA HIS A 103 -16.45 -8.50 4.42
C HIS A 103 -17.05 -9.88 4.77
N GLU A 104 -16.50 -10.96 4.23
CA GLU A 104 -16.94 -12.32 4.56
C GLU A 104 -16.70 -12.65 6.04
N GLY A 105 -15.56 -12.24 6.59
CA GLY A 105 -15.27 -12.39 8.01
C GLY A 105 -16.27 -11.65 8.91
N ILE A 106 -16.60 -10.40 8.57
CA ILE A 106 -17.60 -9.58 9.26
C ILE A 106 -18.97 -10.26 9.15
N HIS A 107 -19.40 -10.62 7.95
CA HIS A 107 -20.69 -11.28 7.72
C HIS A 107 -20.82 -12.58 8.53
N THR A 108 -19.73 -13.33 8.68
CA THR A 108 -19.71 -14.54 9.51
C THR A 108 -19.79 -14.21 11.00
N LEU A 109 -19.10 -13.18 11.46
CA LEU A 109 -19.13 -12.73 12.85
C LEU A 109 -20.52 -12.23 13.25
N VAL A 110 -21.14 -11.36 12.44
CA VAL A 110 -22.40 -10.69 12.81
C VAL A 110 -23.59 -11.61 12.88
N LYS A 111 -23.57 -12.76 12.23
CA LYS A 111 -24.64 -13.78 12.33
C LYS A 111 -24.85 -14.33 13.75
N ASN A 112 -23.85 -14.23 14.59
CA ASN A 112 -23.80 -14.86 15.90
C ASN A 112 -23.75 -13.86 17.06
N ILE A 113 -24.00 -12.58 16.80
CA ILE A 113 -23.97 -11.51 17.82
C ILE A 113 -25.35 -10.83 17.93
N ASP A 114 -25.53 -9.98 18.95
CA ASP A 114 -26.77 -9.23 19.13
C ASP A 114 -26.98 -8.18 18.03
N ASN A 115 -28.25 -7.83 17.77
CA ASN A 115 -28.63 -6.93 16.69
C ASN A 115 -28.06 -5.51 16.82
N ILE A 116 -27.71 -5.05 18.02
CA ILE A 116 -27.16 -3.71 18.24
C ILE A 116 -25.68 -3.71 17.80
N SER A 117 -24.92 -4.68 18.28
CA SER A 117 -23.52 -4.87 17.90
C SER A 117 -23.36 -5.14 16.39
N GLN A 118 -24.26 -5.94 15.82
CA GLN A 118 -24.31 -6.19 14.37
C GLN A 118 -24.43 -4.87 13.59
N LYS A 119 -25.46 -4.06 13.86
CA LYS A 119 -25.70 -2.78 13.16
C LYS A 119 -24.52 -1.81 13.30
N LEU A 120 -23.87 -1.83 14.47
CA LEU A 120 -22.70 -0.98 14.70
C LEU A 120 -21.52 -1.39 13.82
N ILE A 121 -21.21 -2.68 13.78
CA ILE A 121 -20.10 -3.23 12.98
C ILE A 121 -20.35 -3.01 11.49
N ASP A 122 -21.55 -3.37 11.00
CA ASP A 122 -21.94 -3.20 9.59
C ASP A 122 -21.78 -1.73 9.18
N LYS A 123 -22.31 -0.79 9.99
CA LYS A 123 -22.20 0.63 9.69
C LYS A 123 -20.74 1.10 9.62
N PHE A 124 -19.92 0.74 10.60
CA PHE A 124 -18.49 1.14 10.61
C PHE A 124 -17.74 0.58 9.42
N TYR A 125 -18.04 -0.65 9.04
CA TYR A 125 -17.41 -1.27 7.88
C TYR A 125 -17.85 -0.62 6.56
N ASP A 126 -19.15 -0.39 6.38
CA ASP A 126 -19.68 0.29 5.19
C ASP A 126 -19.11 1.70 5.04
N ASP A 127 -19.01 2.47 6.14
CA ASP A 127 -18.42 3.81 6.15
C ASP A 127 -16.93 3.75 5.76
N TYR A 128 -16.19 2.77 6.26
CA TYR A 128 -14.78 2.54 5.91
C TYR A 128 -14.62 2.14 4.44
N ASP A 129 -15.37 1.13 3.99
CA ASP A 129 -15.28 0.61 2.61
C ASP A 129 -15.58 1.71 1.58
N ASN A 130 -16.62 2.50 1.83
CA ASN A 130 -16.96 3.63 0.96
C ASN A 130 -15.83 4.67 0.89
N GLU A 131 -15.19 4.98 2.00
CA GLU A 131 -14.13 5.99 2.04
C GLU A 131 -12.87 5.52 1.32
N ILE A 132 -12.42 4.29 1.58
CA ILE A 132 -11.22 3.74 0.93
C ILE A 132 -11.41 3.55 -0.58
N ILE A 133 -12.59 3.10 -1.02
CA ILE A 133 -12.91 2.96 -2.44
C ILE A 133 -12.95 4.32 -3.14
N ASN A 134 -13.52 5.36 -2.50
CA ASN A 134 -13.51 6.71 -3.04
C ASN A 134 -12.10 7.29 -3.12
N HIS A 135 -11.25 7.01 -2.14
CA HIS A 135 -9.85 7.40 -2.12
C HIS A 135 -9.10 6.77 -3.31
N PHE A 136 -9.14 5.46 -3.47
CA PHE A 136 -8.51 4.79 -4.60
C PHE A 136 -9.06 5.26 -5.96
N ARG A 137 -10.37 5.52 -6.04
CA ARG A 137 -10.97 6.09 -7.26
C ARG A 137 -10.40 7.47 -7.59
N TYR A 138 -10.24 8.33 -6.60
CA TYR A 138 -9.63 9.63 -6.82
C TYR A 138 -8.19 9.53 -7.33
N GLU A 139 -7.41 8.60 -6.82
CA GLU A 139 -6.05 8.36 -7.30
C GLU A 139 -6.05 7.83 -8.74
N GLU A 140 -6.89 6.86 -9.04
CA GLU A 140 -6.98 6.23 -10.37
C GLU A 140 -7.53 7.19 -11.45
N GLU A 141 -8.48 8.06 -11.11
CA GLU A 141 -9.18 8.93 -12.07
C GLU A 141 -8.57 10.34 -12.17
N VAL A 142 -7.87 10.81 -11.12
CA VAL A 142 -7.32 12.17 -11.06
C VAL A 142 -5.81 12.17 -10.93
N VAL A 143 -5.27 11.55 -9.88
CA VAL A 143 -3.85 11.68 -9.52
C VAL A 143 -2.96 11.00 -10.55
N PHE A 144 -3.17 9.72 -10.82
CA PHE A 144 -2.32 8.98 -11.76
C PHE A 144 -2.43 9.48 -13.21
N PRO A 145 -3.62 9.83 -13.75
CA PRO A 145 -3.70 10.47 -15.06
C PRO A 145 -3.01 11.84 -15.14
N TYR A 146 -3.03 12.61 -14.05
CA TYR A 146 -2.25 13.86 -13.98
C TYR A 146 -0.75 13.59 -14.08
N ILE A 147 -0.23 12.64 -13.32
CA ILE A 147 1.18 12.23 -13.34
C ILE A 147 1.59 11.76 -14.74
N GLU A 148 0.75 10.95 -15.38
CA GLU A 148 1.00 10.46 -16.77
C GLU A 148 1.12 11.62 -17.76
N LYS A 149 0.21 12.61 -17.71
CA LYS A 149 0.27 13.81 -18.55
C LYS A 149 1.52 14.64 -18.29
N LEU A 150 1.91 14.79 -17.02
CA LEU A 150 3.12 15.51 -16.63
C LEU A 150 4.36 14.81 -17.18
N MET A 151 4.41 13.48 -17.11
CA MET A 151 5.50 12.68 -17.66
C MET A 151 5.64 12.80 -19.19
N ASP A 152 4.53 12.94 -19.90
CA ASP A 152 4.51 13.05 -21.37
C ASP A 152 4.75 14.47 -21.89
N ASN A 153 5.06 15.43 -21.02
CA ASN A 153 5.16 16.88 -21.33
C ASN A 153 3.89 17.45 -21.98
N ASN A 154 2.75 16.83 -21.72
CA ASN A 154 1.43 17.20 -22.25
C ASN A 154 0.56 17.92 -21.21
N CYS A 155 1.15 18.42 -20.12
CA CYS A 155 0.41 19.26 -19.19
C CYS A 155 0.06 20.58 -19.87
N PRO A 156 -1.25 20.92 -19.99
CA PRO A 156 -1.61 22.28 -20.37
C PRO A 156 -1.06 23.26 -19.34
N ASN A 157 -0.45 24.35 -19.78
CA ASN A 157 0.06 25.44 -18.92
C ASN A 157 -0.98 26.06 -17.96
N ASP A 158 -2.22 25.55 -17.96
CA ASP A 158 -3.37 26.07 -17.23
C ASP A 158 -4.01 25.02 -16.28
N THR A 159 -3.31 23.94 -15.94
CA THR A 159 -3.82 22.98 -14.94
C THR A 159 -3.64 23.57 -13.54
N LYS A 160 -4.79 23.90 -12.92
CA LYS A 160 -4.85 24.34 -11.50
C LYS A 160 -4.53 23.24 -10.49
N TYR A 161 -4.28 22.01 -10.93
CA TYR A 161 -3.98 20.87 -10.08
C TYR A 161 -2.47 20.69 -9.94
N SER A 162 -2.03 20.45 -8.71
CA SER A 162 -0.67 20.05 -8.36
C SER A 162 -0.69 18.86 -7.42
N ILE A 163 0.41 18.13 -7.34
CA ILE A 163 0.52 16.96 -6.44
C ILE A 163 0.39 17.36 -4.95
N GLY A 164 0.72 18.59 -4.59
CA GLY A 164 0.52 19.12 -3.24
C GLY A 164 -0.95 19.13 -2.80
N GLN A 165 -1.92 19.27 -3.74
CA GLN A 165 -3.34 19.15 -3.42
C GLN A 165 -3.74 17.71 -3.06
N PHE A 166 -3.07 16.73 -3.61
CA PHE A 166 -3.24 15.33 -3.20
C PHE A 166 -2.73 15.13 -1.78
N GLU A 167 -1.53 15.64 -1.46
CA GLU A 167 -0.95 15.55 -0.12
C GLU A 167 -1.88 16.14 0.96
N GLU A 168 -2.45 17.33 0.72
CA GLU A 168 -3.37 18.00 1.64
C GLU A 168 -4.69 17.25 1.87
N ASN A 169 -5.18 16.54 0.85
CA ASN A 169 -6.45 15.81 0.87
C ASN A 169 -6.30 14.33 1.22
N HIS A 170 -5.07 13.85 1.43
CA HIS A 170 -4.80 12.46 1.74
C HIS A 170 -5.37 12.09 3.12
N SER A 171 -6.57 11.51 3.13
CA SER A 171 -7.30 11.19 4.36
C SER A 171 -6.60 10.12 5.19
N ASN A 172 -6.76 10.18 6.51
CA ASN A 172 -6.20 9.18 7.42
C ASN A 172 -7.09 7.93 7.50
N ILE A 173 -7.15 7.19 6.39
CA ILE A 173 -7.95 5.97 6.22
C ILE A 173 -7.64 4.92 7.29
N ASN A 174 -6.41 4.93 7.81
CA ASN A 174 -5.97 4.00 8.84
C ASN A 174 -6.71 4.19 10.19
N GLU A 175 -7.22 5.39 10.51
CA GLU A 175 -7.94 5.62 11.77
C GLU A 175 -9.24 4.83 11.84
N LYS A 176 -10.03 4.82 10.79
CA LYS A 176 -11.32 4.10 10.76
C LYS A 176 -11.15 2.58 10.88
N LEU A 177 -10.11 2.03 10.23
CA LEU A 177 -9.82 0.61 10.36
C LEU A 177 -9.39 0.26 11.79
N ASN A 178 -8.69 1.18 12.47
CA ASN A 178 -8.36 1.04 13.88
C ASN A 178 -9.61 1.05 14.78
N ASP A 179 -10.61 1.85 14.46
CA ASP A 179 -11.88 1.88 15.20
C ASP A 179 -12.64 0.56 15.03
N LEU A 180 -12.72 0.03 13.83
CA LEU A 180 -13.32 -1.30 13.58
C LEU A 180 -12.61 -2.40 14.39
N LYS A 181 -11.27 -2.40 14.40
CA LYS A 181 -10.48 -3.33 15.24
C LYS A 181 -10.83 -3.21 16.72
N ASN A 182 -10.92 -1.97 17.23
CA ASN A 182 -11.27 -1.73 18.63
C ASN A 182 -12.68 -2.24 18.96
N ILE A 183 -13.65 -2.02 18.08
CA ILE A 183 -15.00 -2.57 18.26
C ILE A 183 -14.93 -4.08 18.36
N ILE A 184 -14.31 -4.75 17.41
CA ILE A 184 -14.24 -6.21 17.36
C ILE A 184 -13.40 -6.77 18.52
N ALA A 185 -12.25 -6.17 18.86
CA ALA A 185 -11.34 -6.73 19.84
C ALA A 185 -11.71 -6.40 21.29
N LYS A 186 -12.22 -5.17 21.58
CA LYS A 186 -12.36 -4.65 22.93
C LYS A 186 -13.81 -4.53 23.39
N TYR A 187 -14.72 -4.16 22.47
CA TYR A 187 -16.08 -3.77 22.87
C TYR A 187 -17.13 -4.83 22.54
N LEU A 188 -16.85 -5.77 21.66
CA LEU A 188 -17.70 -6.91 21.45
C LEU A 188 -17.57 -7.90 22.60
N ASP A 189 -18.69 -8.31 23.20
CA ASP A 189 -18.77 -9.17 24.36
C ASP A 189 -17.94 -10.47 24.19
N GLU A 190 -17.34 -10.95 25.30
CA GLU A 190 -16.49 -12.14 25.31
C GLU A 190 -17.24 -13.43 24.95
N GLN A 191 -18.57 -13.50 25.21
CA GLN A 191 -19.41 -14.62 24.81
C GLN A 191 -19.39 -14.87 23.29
N TYR A 192 -19.08 -13.85 22.48
CA TYR A 192 -18.93 -13.93 21.03
C TYR A 192 -17.49 -14.25 20.59
N SER A 193 -16.63 -14.64 21.52
CA SER A 193 -15.26 -15.07 21.19
C SER A 193 -15.28 -16.37 20.38
N SER A 194 -14.62 -16.38 19.24
CA SER A 194 -14.57 -17.53 18.34
C SER A 194 -13.27 -17.55 17.53
N PRO A 195 -12.84 -18.70 17.00
CA PRO A 195 -11.70 -18.74 16.08
C PRO A 195 -11.86 -17.79 14.89
N GLN A 196 -13.06 -17.65 14.35
CA GLN A 196 -13.37 -16.75 13.23
C GLN A 196 -13.15 -15.27 13.58
N ARG A 197 -13.47 -14.87 14.83
CA ARG A 197 -13.19 -13.50 15.32
C ARG A 197 -11.69 -13.21 15.36
N PHE A 198 -10.87 -14.17 15.78
CA PHE A 198 -9.41 -14.04 15.75
C PHE A 198 -8.88 -13.99 14.32
N GLU A 199 -9.39 -14.82 13.41
CA GLU A 199 -9.00 -14.83 12.00
C GLU A 199 -9.33 -13.50 11.31
N LEU A 200 -10.53 -12.97 11.54
CA LEU A 200 -10.94 -11.65 11.03
C LEU A 200 -10.00 -10.55 11.53
N LEU A 201 -9.71 -10.53 12.84
CA LEU A 201 -8.79 -9.54 13.41
C LEU A 201 -7.38 -9.65 12.79
N ASN A 202 -6.85 -10.85 12.64
CA ASN A 202 -5.57 -11.05 11.97
C ASN A 202 -5.57 -10.52 10.54
N THR A 203 -6.64 -10.79 9.79
CA THR A 203 -6.81 -10.26 8.42
C THR A 203 -6.81 -8.72 8.42
N ILE A 204 -7.58 -8.10 9.31
CA ILE A 204 -7.64 -6.63 9.43
C ILE A 204 -6.26 -6.06 9.79
N TYR A 205 -5.53 -6.65 10.75
CA TYR A 205 -4.18 -6.20 11.10
C TYR A 205 -3.19 -6.31 9.94
N CYS A 206 -3.26 -7.40 9.17
CA CYS A 206 -2.41 -7.57 7.99
C CYS A 206 -2.70 -6.49 6.93
N VAL A 207 -3.99 -6.25 6.64
CA VAL A 207 -4.42 -5.25 5.66
C VAL A 207 -4.04 -3.83 6.10
N GLU A 208 -4.28 -3.49 7.38
CA GLU A 208 -3.89 -2.18 7.92
C GLU A 208 -2.39 -1.93 7.82
N ASN A 209 -1.57 -2.92 8.19
CA ASN A 209 -0.12 -2.78 8.08
C ASN A 209 0.34 -2.59 6.63
N ASP A 210 -0.31 -3.27 5.70
CA ASP A 210 0.00 -3.15 4.28
C ASP A 210 -0.47 -1.80 3.70
N LEU A 211 -1.68 -1.34 4.02
CA LEU A 211 -2.18 0.00 3.66
C LEU A 211 -1.27 1.12 4.19
N ARG A 212 -0.78 0.98 5.42
CA ARG A 212 0.18 1.94 5.99
C ARG A 212 1.46 2.01 5.17
N LYS A 213 1.95 0.87 4.67
CA LYS A 213 3.15 0.83 3.80
C LYS A 213 2.87 1.40 2.42
N HIS A 214 1.66 1.18 1.90
CA HIS A 214 1.17 1.80 0.68
C HIS A 214 1.22 3.33 0.80
N SER A 215 0.61 3.91 1.84
CA SER A 215 0.67 5.35 2.10
C SER A 215 2.10 5.88 2.32
N LEU A 216 3.00 5.08 2.91
CA LEU A 216 4.41 5.47 3.02
C LEU A 216 5.10 5.56 1.65
N ILE A 217 4.77 4.68 0.71
CA ILE A 217 5.31 4.74 -0.65
C ILE A 217 4.80 6.00 -1.37
N GLU A 218 3.52 6.34 -1.22
CA GLU A 218 2.97 7.58 -1.78
C GLU A 218 3.67 8.81 -1.20
N ASN A 219 3.67 8.93 0.12
CA ASN A 219 4.19 10.11 0.81
C ASN A 219 5.70 10.27 0.72
N LYS A 220 6.46 9.17 0.68
CA LYS A 220 7.92 9.20 0.74
C LYS A 220 8.59 9.04 -0.63
N LEU A 221 7.90 8.49 -1.61
CA LEU A 221 8.45 8.27 -2.96
C LEU A 221 7.67 9.04 -4.03
N LEU A 222 6.37 8.76 -4.18
CA LEU A 222 5.59 9.30 -5.31
C LEU A 222 5.50 10.81 -5.24
N ILE A 223 4.97 11.36 -4.15
CA ILE A 223 4.76 12.81 -4.01
C ILE A 223 6.05 13.59 -4.21
N PRO A 224 7.17 13.31 -3.49
CA PRO A 224 8.39 14.08 -3.68
C PRO A 224 9.03 13.95 -5.07
N LEU A 225 8.85 12.81 -5.76
CA LEU A 225 9.35 12.65 -7.12
C LEU A 225 8.51 13.44 -8.12
N VAL A 226 7.19 13.49 -7.94
CA VAL A 226 6.30 14.27 -8.80
C VAL A 226 6.50 15.76 -8.58
N GLU A 227 6.68 16.23 -7.34
CA GLU A 227 7.05 17.62 -7.04
C GLU A 227 8.36 18.05 -7.75
N LYS A 228 9.40 17.19 -7.72
CA LYS A 228 10.62 17.44 -8.49
C LYS A 228 10.36 17.55 -9.99
N LEU A 229 9.43 16.73 -10.50
CA LEU A 229 9.06 16.76 -11.92
C LEU A 229 8.29 18.04 -12.26
N GLU A 230 7.32 18.46 -11.44
CA GLU A 230 6.59 19.73 -11.58
C GLU A 230 7.57 20.92 -11.65
N ASN A 231 8.48 21.02 -10.69
CA ASN A 231 9.47 22.10 -10.62
C ASN A 231 10.48 22.11 -11.79
N SER A 232 10.63 20.99 -12.50
CA SER A 232 11.50 20.92 -13.70
C SER A 232 10.81 21.40 -14.98
N HIS A 233 9.49 21.59 -14.95
CA HIS A 233 8.67 22.09 -16.05
C HIS A 233 8.32 23.58 -15.93
N GLU A 234 8.61 24.22 -14.77
CA GLU A 234 8.56 25.67 -14.58
C GLU A 234 9.84 26.36 -15.13
#